data_86af01e13f708618446e0314b6640183
#
_entry.id   86af01e13f708618446e0314b6640183
#
_cell.length_a   1.000
_cell.length_b   1.000
_cell.length_c   1.000
_cell.angle_alpha   90.00
_cell.angle_beta   90.00
_cell.angle_gamma   90.00
#
_symmetry.space_group_name_H-M   'P 1'
#
loop_
_entity.id
_entity.type
_entity.pdbx_description
1 polymer ?
#
loop_
_entity_poly.entity_id
_entity_poly.type
_entity_poly.pdbx_seq_one_letter_code
_entity_poly.pdbx_strand_id
1 'polypeptide(L)'
;MPHEDYYSRARHREWREKVLRRAGYLCEECRRYGRTDKNGLPVAATTAHHIKHRDEYPELQYDVSNGRALCEACHNKAHPEKGKRGGKYWS
;
A
#
# COMPACT_ATOMS: atom_id res chain seq x y z
N MET A 1 22.03 0.54 16.59
CA MET A 1 22.40 -0.52 15.64
C MET A 1 21.71 -0.32 14.33
N PRO A 2 22.44 -0.14 13.29
CA PRO A 2 21.83 0.01 11.98
C PRO A 2 21.13 -1.25 11.48
N HIS A 3 21.35 -2.34 12.16
CA HIS A 3 20.78 -3.61 11.72
C HIS A 3 19.26 -3.63 11.75
N GLU A 4 18.68 -2.97 12.74
CA GLU A 4 17.24 -2.94 12.84
C GLU A 4 16.61 -2.24 11.66
N ASP A 5 17.18 -1.09 11.29
CA ASP A 5 16.68 -0.36 10.15
C ASP A 5 16.83 -1.16 8.88
N TYR A 6 17.94 -1.85 8.74
CA TYR A 6 18.18 -2.66 7.56
C TYR A 6 17.16 -3.77 7.45
N TYR A 7 16.94 -4.48 8.54
CA TYR A 7 15.96 -5.58 8.53
C TYR A 7 14.54 -5.07 8.32
N SER A 8 14.22 -3.94 8.91
CA SER A 8 12.89 -3.36 8.74
C SER A 8 12.63 -3.01 7.29
N ARG A 9 13.63 -2.45 6.62
CA ARG A 9 13.48 -2.10 5.21
C ARG A 9 13.32 -3.35 4.36
N ALA A 10 14.11 -4.36 4.64
CA ALA A 10 14.04 -5.60 3.87
C ALA A 10 12.68 -6.27 4.05
N ARG A 11 12.20 -6.30 5.28
CA ARG A 11 10.90 -6.91 5.56
C ARG A 11 9.76 -6.12 4.95
N HIS A 12 9.87 -4.80 4.97
CA HIS A 12 8.85 -3.95 4.38
C HIS A 12 8.80 -4.16 2.87
N ARG A 13 9.97 -4.23 2.24
CA ARG A 13 10.05 -4.46 0.81
C ARG A 13 9.46 -5.82 0.44
N GLU A 14 9.76 -6.83 1.23
CA GLU A 14 9.22 -8.16 1.03
C GLU A 14 7.69 -8.16 1.14
N TRP A 15 7.19 -7.50 2.18
CA TRP A 15 5.76 -7.38 2.40
C TRP A 15 5.09 -6.67 1.23
N ARG A 16 5.69 -5.58 0.81
CA ARG A 16 5.18 -4.79 -0.32
C ARG A 16 5.10 -5.65 -1.57
N GLU A 17 6.16 -6.39 -1.83
CA GLU A 17 6.21 -7.23 -3.00
C GLU A 17 5.13 -8.31 -2.96
N LYS A 18 4.93 -8.89 -1.81
CA LYS A 18 3.90 -9.92 -1.65
C LYS A 18 2.50 -9.36 -1.82
N VAL A 19 2.26 -8.18 -1.29
CA VAL A 19 0.97 -7.52 -1.42
C VAL A 19 0.68 -7.23 -2.90
N LEU A 20 1.65 -6.66 -3.59
CA LEU A 20 1.48 -6.34 -5.00
C LEU A 20 1.31 -7.59 -5.84
N ARG A 21 2.10 -8.61 -5.55
CA ARG A 21 2.03 -9.85 -6.31
C ARG A 21 0.69 -10.54 -6.13
N ARG A 22 0.18 -10.53 -4.91
CA ARG A 22 -1.12 -11.14 -4.62
C ARG A 22 -2.22 -10.47 -5.45
N ALA A 23 -2.11 -9.19 -5.68
CA ALA A 23 -3.09 -8.43 -6.45
C ALA A 23 -2.79 -8.47 -7.95
N GLY A 24 -1.76 -9.21 -8.37
CA GLY A 24 -1.39 -9.23 -9.78
C GLY A 24 -0.86 -7.90 -10.26
N TYR A 25 -0.32 -7.10 -9.33
CA TYR A 25 0.23 -5.77 -9.63
C TYR A 25 -0.83 -4.82 -10.16
N LEU A 26 -2.09 -5.07 -9.83
CA LEU A 26 -3.19 -4.23 -10.24
C LEU A 26 -3.80 -3.53 -9.03
N CYS A 27 -4.29 -2.32 -9.25
CA CYS A 27 -4.92 -1.55 -8.20
C CYS A 27 -6.21 -2.23 -7.77
N GLU A 28 -6.28 -2.64 -6.51
CA GLU A 28 -7.46 -3.36 -6.02
C GLU A 28 -8.70 -2.47 -5.97
N GLU A 29 -8.49 -1.20 -5.68
CA GLU A 29 -9.60 -0.26 -5.60
C GLU A 29 -10.18 0.03 -6.98
N CYS A 30 -9.32 0.29 -7.96
CA CYS A 30 -9.79 0.52 -9.31
C CYS A 30 -10.49 -0.71 -9.86
N ARG A 31 -9.96 -1.88 -9.55
CA ARG A 31 -10.54 -3.12 -9.99
C ARG A 31 -11.92 -3.32 -9.39
N ARG A 32 -12.04 -2.98 -8.11
CA ARG A 32 -13.30 -3.13 -7.40
C ARG A 32 -14.40 -2.29 -8.02
N TYR A 33 -14.06 -1.08 -8.46
CA TYR A 33 -15.04 -0.15 -9.03
C TYR A 33 -15.06 -0.17 -10.55
N GLY A 34 -14.37 -1.11 -11.15
CA GLY A 34 -14.41 -1.26 -12.60
C GLY A 34 -13.71 -0.14 -13.34
N ARG A 35 -12.78 0.54 -12.71
CA ARG A 35 -12.02 1.61 -13.36
C ARG A 35 -10.91 1.04 -14.21
N THR A 36 -10.64 1.73 -15.30
CA THR A 36 -9.54 1.34 -16.18
C THR A 36 -8.72 2.58 -16.49
N ASP A 37 -7.56 2.36 -17.11
CA ASP A 37 -6.76 3.48 -17.55
C ASP A 37 -7.33 4.02 -18.88
N LYS A 38 -6.63 4.99 -19.45
CA LYS A 38 -7.15 5.63 -20.65
C LYS A 38 -7.22 4.69 -21.86
N ASN A 39 -6.53 3.57 -21.78
CA ASN A 39 -6.54 2.58 -22.84
C ASN A 39 -7.55 1.46 -22.60
N GLY A 40 -8.34 1.56 -21.54
CA GLY A 40 -9.30 0.54 -21.20
C GLY A 40 -8.70 -0.66 -20.51
N LEU A 41 -7.47 -0.55 -20.02
CA LEU A 41 -6.76 -1.64 -19.36
C LEU A 41 -6.83 -1.48 -17.85
N PRO A 42 -6.66 -2.57 -17.11
CA PRO A 42 -6.63 -2.46 -15.64
C PRO A 42 -5.52 -1.53 -15.19
N VAL A 43 -5.83 -0.77 -14.13
CA VAL A 43 -4.87 0.21 -13.59
C VAL A 43 -3.84 -0.51 -12.77
N ALA A 44 -2.56 -0.25 -13.04
CA ALA A 44 -1.47 -0.88 -12.31
C ALA A 44 -1.35 -0.30 -10.92
N ALA A 45 -0.98 -1.15 -9.96
CA ALA A 45 -0.72 -0.72 -8.60
C ALA A 45 0.74 -0.33 -8.47
N THR A 46 0.99 0.72 -7.71
CA THR A 46 2.34 1.19 -7.46
C THR A 46 2.68 1.20 -5.98
N THR A 47 1.70 1.02 -5.12
CA THR A 47 1.88 1.19 -3.69
C THR A 47 1.18 0.07 -2.94
N ALA A 48 1.81 -0.41 -1.88
CA ALA A 48 1.18 -1.31 -0.93
C ALA A 48 0.77 -0.49 0.28
N HIS A 49 -0.52 -0.47 0.55
CA HIS A 49 -1.11 0.36 1.60
C HIS A 49 -1.49 -0.52 2.78
N HIS A 50 -1.15 -0.08 3.99
CA HIS A 50 -1.55 -0.78 5.21
C HIS A 50 -3.01 -0.47 5.49
N ILE A 51 -3.83 -1.51 5.59
CA ILE A 51 -5.24 -1.32 5.89
C ILE A 51 -5.40 -0.80 7.32
N LYS A 52 -4.72 -1.46 8.25
CA LYS A 52 -4.63 -0.97 9.63
C LYS A 52 -3.23 -0.41 9.82
N HIS A 53 -3.17 0.80 10.35
CA HIS A 53 -1.91 1.52 10.46
C HIS A 53 -0.94 0.80 11.38
N ARG A 54 0.30 0.75 10.96
CA ARG A 54 1.32 0.05 11.75
C ARG A 54 1.58 0.72 13.08
N ASP A 55 1.26 2.00 13.20
CA ASP A 55 1.42 2.70 14.47
C ASP A 55 0.50 2.14 15.54
N GLU A 56 -0.70 1.74 15.14
CA GLU A 56 -1.68 1.20 16.06
C GLU A 56 -1.66 -0.32 16.11
N TYR A 57 -1.23 -0.95 15.03
CA TYR A 57 -1.24 -2.40 14.91
C TYR A 57 0.12 -2.87 14.41
N PRO A 58 1.18 -2.68 15.21
CA PRO A 58 2.51 -3.05 14.73
C PRO A 58 2.65 -4.53 14.42
N GLU A 59 1.83 -5.36 15.04
CA GLU A 59 1.88 -6.79 14.77
C GLU A 59 1.38 -7.13 13.38
N LEU A 60 0.68 -6.21 12.73
CA LEU A 60 0.13 -6.44 11.39
C LEU A 60 0.95 -5.77 10.30
N GLN A 61 2.04 -5.12 10.65
CA GLN A 61 2.76 -4.31 9.67
C GLN A 61 3.39 -5.14 8.54
N TYR A 62 3.63 -6.42 8.79
CA TYR A 62 4.19 -7.29 7.76
C TYR A 62 3.23 -8.40 7.35
N ASP A 63 1.98 -8.28 7.75
CA ASP A 63 0.95 -9.25 7.38
C ASP A 63 0.41 -8.90 6.01
N VAL A 64 0.53 -9.84 5.09
CA VAL A 64 0.10 -9.59 3.71
C VAL A 64 -1.40 -9.31 3.64
N SER A 65 -2.18 -9.96 4.51
CA SER A 65 -3.62 -9.73 4.51
C SER A 65 -3.98 -8.32 4.98
N ASN A 66 -3.04 -7.62 5.61
CA ASN A 66 -3.24 -6.24 6.02
C ASN A 66 -2.75 -5.26 4.95
N GLY A 67 -2.52 -5.74 3.74
CA GLY A 67 -2.02 -4.90 2.66
C GLY A 67 -3.01 -4.82 1.53
N ARG A 68 -3.02 -3.67 0.87
CA ARG A 68 -3.84 -3.46 -0.30
C ARG A 68 -2.98 -2.80 -1.38
N ALA A 69 -3.06 -3.33 -2.59
CA ALA A 69 -2.31 -2.76 -3.71
C ALA A 69 -3.13 -1.64 -4.32
N LEU A 70 -2.55 -0.47 -4.40
CA LEU A 70 -3.24 0.72 -4.90
C LEU A 70 -2.39 1.45 -5.92
N CYS A 71 -3.05 2.10 -6.86
CA CYS A 71 -2.37 3.06 -7.71
C CYS A 71 -2.18 4.36 -6.93
N GLU A 72 -1.39 5.26 -7.49
CA GLU A 72 -1.07 6.49 -6.79
C GLU A 72 -2.32 7.31 -6.46
N ALA A 73 -3.23 7.40 -7.41
CA ALA A 73 -4.44 8.18 -7.21
C ALA A 73 -5.29 7.61 -6.08
N CYS A 74 -5.45 6.30 -6.04
CA CYS A 74 -6.24 5.68 -5.00
C CYS A 74 -5.57 5.75 -3.65
N HIS A 75 -4.25 5.65 -3.64
CA HIS A 75 -3.49 5.79 -2.41
C HIS A 75 -3.66 7.18 -1.82
N ASN A 76 -3.56 8.20 -2.66
CA ASN A 76 -3.74 9.58 -2.21
C ASN A 76 -5.15 9.81 -1.71
N LYS A 77 -6.11 9.17 -2.33
CA LYS A 77 -7.50 9.28 -1.93
C LYS A 77 -7.75 8.62 -0.58
N ALA A 78 -7.05 7.53 -0.31
CA ALA A 78 -7.18 6.84 0.96
C ALA A 78 -6.61 7.65 2.11
N HIS A 79 -5.80 8.68 1.80
CA HIS A 79 -5.21 9.56 2.80
C HIS A 79 -5.58 11.00 2.48
N PRO A 80 -6.86 11.36 2.57
CA PRO A 80 -7.30 12.69 2.14
C PRO A 80 -6.70 13.82 2.96
N GLU A 81 -6.24 13.54 4.17
CA GLU A 81 -5.68 14.56 5.04
C GLU A 81 -4.18 14.72 4.90
N LYS A 82 -3.62 13.98 3.97
CA LYS A 82 -2.19 13.93 3.83
C LYS A 82 -1.55 15.30 3.71
N GLY A 83 -2.15 16.18 2.95
CA GLY A 83 -1.62 17.50 2.74
C GLY A 83 -1.97 18.48 3.84
N LYS A 84 -2.81 18.12 4.76
CA LYS A 84 -3.29 19.03 5.78
C LYS A 84 -2.64 18.79 7.12
N ARG A 85 -2.49 17.55 7.49
CA ARG A 85 -2.12 17.20 8.85
C ARG A 85 -0.81 16.50 8.95
N GLY A 86 -0.08 16.44 7.90
CA GLY A 86 1.22 15.84 7.93
C GLY A 86 1.26 14.34 7.77
N GLY A 87 0.22 13.67 7.83
CA GLY A 87 0.18 12.28 7.45
C GLY A 87 1.03 11.33 8.26
N LYS A 88 1.02 11.46 9.55
CA LYS A 88 1.82 10.57 10.39
C LYS A 88 1.33 9.14 10.40
N TYR A 89 0.17 8.89 9.89
CA TYR A 89 -0.40 7.54 9.86
C TYR A 89 -0.20 6.84 8.52
N TRP A 90 0.54 7.46 7.64
CA TRP A 90 0.63 6.95 6.28
C TRP A 90 1.67 5.86 6.16
N SER A 91 1.39 4.90 5.36
CA SER A 91 2.31 3.82 5.05
C SER A 91 2.88 3.96 3.65
#